data_4e3188fbb46a7ebcfe4bbad59e7371eb
#
_entry.id   4e3188fbb46a7ebcfe4bbad59e7371eb
#
_cell.length_a   1.000
_cell.length_b   1.000
_cell.length_c   1.000
_cell.angle_alpha   90.00
_cell.angle_beta   90.00
_cell.angle_gamma   90.00
#
_symmetry.space_group_name_H-M   'P 1'
#
loop_
_entity.id
_entity.type
_entity.pdbx_description
1 polymer ?
#
loop_
_entity_poly.entity_id
_entity_poly.type
_entity_poly.pdbx_seq_one_letter_code
_entity_poly.pdbx_strand_id
1 'polypeptide(L)'
;MTTLEEITNELESLTPDSLAELARFVEYLKWKQGLKPTKLTGQPWAFDFVEHFRQAIVAADHSPAGMEVQVGEATCDGDSRMALWQHPPVQGSAIVEYQVPVPADVSKLRLIFSTGIRDGSELATGNVVAFRIFVNDWRMWSDTQHAHRWKEHEILMPALPGDVARVQFVTDGLGNHQWAWAVWGEPRLVGEVIG
;
A
#
# COMPACT_ATOMS: atom_id res chain seq x y z
N MET A 1 -0.73 -20.72 25.31
CA MET A 1 -1.95 -20.63 24.46
C MET A 1 -2.86 -19.65 25.16
N THR A 2 -3.10 -18.47 24.59
CA THR A 2 -3.91 -17.43 25.23
C THR A 2 -5.38 -17.86 25.19
N THR A 3 -6.05 -17.84 26.33
CA THR A 3 -7.45 -18.23 26.44
C THR A 3 -8.38 -17.07 26.09
N LEU A 4 -9.63 -17.36 25.76
CA LEU A 4 -10.63 -16.35 25.50
C LEU A 4 -10.87 -15.43 26.72
N GLU A 5 -10.77 -16.00 27.91
CA GLU A 5 -10.95 -15.29 29.19
C GLU A 5 -9.82 -14.28 29.45
N GLU A 6 -8.56 -14.65 29.14
CA GLU A 6 -7.42 -13.73 29.23
C GLU A 6 -7.58 -12.55 28.25
N ILE A 7 -8.02 -12.83 27.00
CA ILE A 7 -8.29 -11.78 26.02
C ILE A 7 -9.40 -10.85 26.50
N THR A 8 -10.48 -11.40 27.04
CA THR A 8 -11.61 -10.58 27.52
C THR A 8 -11.19 -9.63 28.63
N ASN A 9 -10.38 -10.10 29.57
CA ASN A 9 -9.87 -9.26 30.67
C ASN A 9 -8.93 -8.15 30.17
N GLU A 10 -8.10 -8.43 29.16
CA GLU A 10 -7.27 -7.40 28.54
C GLU A 10 -8.12 -6.33 27.83
N LEU A 11 -9.21 -6.73 27.16
CA LEU A 11 -10.12 -5.80 26.49
C LEU A 11 -10.79 -4.81 27.42
N GLU A 12 -11.13 -5.23 28.64
CA GLU A 12 -11.75 -4.36 29.66
C GLU A 12 -10.81 -3.23 30.12
N SER A 13 -9.51 -3.38 29.93
CA SER A 13 -8.50 -2.38 30.29
C SER A 13 -8.22 -1.35 29.20
N LEU A 14 -8.75 -1.55 27.98
CA LEU A 14 -8.50 -0.68 26.84
C LEU A 14 -9.33 0.61 26.88
N THR A 15 -8.74 1.68 26.33
CA THR A 15 -9.46 2.93 26.11
C THR A 15 -10.54 2.76 25.02
N PRO A 16 -11.59 3.62 24.99
CA PRO A 16 -12.62 3.59 23.93
C PRO A 16 -12.02 3.68 22.52
N ASP A 17 -10.96 4.47 22.33
CA ASP A 17 -10.28 4.61 21.03
C ASP A 17 -9.57 3.30 20.64
N SER A 18 -8.87 2.67 21.57
CA SER A 18 -8.23 1.37 21.35
C SER A 18 -9.22 0.24 21.08
N LEU A 19 -10.41 0.28 21.74
CA LEU A 19 -11.50 -0.66 21.46
C LEU A 19 -12.07 -0.45 20.04
N ALA A 20 -12.19 0.79 19.58
CA ALA A 20 -12.61 1.08 18.21
C ALA A 20 -11.60 0.56 17.17
N GLU A 21 -10.31 0.69 17.43
CA GLU A 21 -9.25 0.10 16.58
C GLU A 21 -9.32 -1.42 16.56
N LEU A 22 -9.50 -2.04 17.74
CA LEU A 22 -9.62 -3.49 17.83
C LEU A 22 -10.85 -4.02 17.10
N ALA A 23 -11.98 -3.33 17.17
CA ALA A 23 -13.19 -3.70 16.43
C ALA A 23 -12.92 -3.75 14.92
N ARG A 24 -12.23 -2.76 14.37
CA ARG A 24 -11.80 -2.74 12.95
C ARG A 24 -10.88 -3.92 12.62
N PHE A 25 -9.96 -4.25 13.52
CA PHE A 25 -9.07 -5.40 13.33
C PHE A 25 -9.83 -6.75 13.34
N VAL A 26 -10.80 -6.89 14.21
CA VAL A 26 -11.69 -8.07 14.25
C VAL A 26 -12.50 -8.20 12.96
N GLU A 27 -13.02 -7.09 12.43
CA GLU A 27 -13.69 -7.07 11.13
C GLU A 27 -12.77 -7.49 9.99
N TYR A 28 -11.54 -7.00 9.98
CA TYR A 28 -10.51 -7.44 9.04
C TYR A 28 -10.25 -8.95 9.13
N LEU A 29 -10.14 -9.51 10.34
CA LEU A 29 -9.92 -10.94 10.52
C LEU A 29 -11.11 -11.79 10.05
N LYS A 30 -12.35 -11.34 10.34
CA LYS A 30 -13.58 -11.99 9.86
C LYS A 30 -13.64 -12.00 8.33
N TRP A 31 -13.34 -10.86 7.72
CA TRP A 31 -13.25 -10.74 6.28
C TRP A 31 -12.19 -11.68 5.70
N LYS A 32 -10.97 -11.69 6.25
CA LYS A 32 -9.88 -12.59 5.84
C LYS A 32 -10.25 -14.07 5.94
N GLN A 33 -11.03 -14.47 6.93
CA GLN A 33 -11.51 -15.84 7.10
C GLN A 33 -12.64 -16.21 6.13
N GLY A 34 -13.43 -15.24 5.68
CA GLY A 34 -14.55 -15.41 4.74
C GLY A 34 -14.15 -15.55 3.27
N LEU A 35 -12.88 -15.32 2.94
CA LEU A 35 -12.39 -15.34 1.57
C LEU A 35 -12.30 -16.76 1.01
N LYS A 36 -13.41 -17.22 0.40
CA LYS A 36 -13.38 -18.32 -0.57
C LYS A 36 -13.17 -17.74 -1.96
N PRO A 37 -12.30 -18.31 -2.81
CA PRO A 37 -12.18 -17.86 -4.19
C PRO A 37 -13.51 -18.10 -4.91
N THR A 38 -14.25 -17.03 -5.16
CA THR A 38 -15.50 -17.04 -5.92
C THR A 38 -15.21 -16.51 -7.31
N LYS A 39 -15.72 -17.15 -8.35
CA LYS A 39 -15.62 -16.66 -9.75
C LYS A 39 -16.21 -15.25 -9.84
N LEU A 40 -15.43 -14.34 -10.45
CA LEU A 40 -15.82 -12.97 -10.75
C LEU A 40 -16.99 -12.97 -11.73
N THR A 41 -18.14 -12.45 -11.34
CA THR A 41 -19.36 -12.34 -12.18
C THR A 41 -19.87 -10.92 -12.35
N GLY A 42 -19.27 -9.92 -11.65
CA GLY A 42 -19.65 -8.52 -11.73
C GLY A 42 -18.81 -7.71 -12.73
N GLN A 43 -19.27 -6.50 -13.06
CA GLN A 43 -18.45 -5.55 -13.80
C GLN A 43 -17.23 -5.16 -12.95
N PRO A 44 -16.01 -5.06 -13.54
CA PRO A 44 -14.84 -4.64 -12.81
C PRO A 44 -14.95 -3.16 -12.47
N TRP A 45 -14.68 -2.80 -11.22
CA TRP A 45 -14.41 -1.44 -10.78
C TRP A 45 -12.91 -1.30 -10.55
N ALA A 46 -12.34 -0.15 -10.90
CA ALA A 46 -10.94 0.12 -10.66
C ALA A 46 -10.69 1.59 -10.31
N PHE A 47 -9.69 1.82 -9.46
CA PHE A 47 -9.10 3.12 -9.18
C PHE A 47 -7.60 3.04 -9.48
N ASP A 48 -7.15 3.79 -10.50
CA ASP A 48 -5.74 3.86 -10.91
C ASP A 48 -5.04 4.99 -10.14
N PHE A 49 -4.01 4.64 -9.38
CA PHE A 49 -3.30 5.62 -8.54
C PHE A 49 -2.38 6.54 -9.36
N VAL A 50 -1.91 6.11 -10.53
CA VAL A 50 -1.10 6.95 -11.43
C VAL A 50 -1.99 8.04 -12.06
N GLU A 51 -3.15 7.67 -12.57
CA GLU A 51 -4.11 8.62 -13.17
C GLU A 51 -4.60 9.66 -12.15
N HIS A 52 -4.79 9.24 -10.89
CA HIS A 52 -5.28 10.08 -9.80
C HIS A 52 -4.18 10.79 -9.00
N PHE A 53 -2.92 10.76 -9.46
CA PHE A 53 -1.80 11.33 -8.71
C PHE A 53 -1.97 12.80 -8.33
N ARG A 54 -2.65 13.61 -9.16
CA ARG A 54 -2.91 15.01 -8.85
C ARG A 54 -3.77 15.25 -7.60
N GLN A 55 -4.47 14.21 -7.13
CA GLN A 55 -5.31 14.25 -5.92
C GLN A 55 -4.56 13.73 -4.70
N ALA A 56 -3.35 13.19 -4.89
CA ALA A 56 -2.55 12.64 -3.82
C ALA A 56 -1.94 13.72 -2.94
N ILE A 57 -1.79 13.40 -1.67
CA ILE A 57 -0.98 14.18 -0.71
C ILE A 57 0.40 13.56 -0.69
N VAL A 58 1.42 14.37 -1.02
CA VAL A 58 2.83 13.96 -0.99
C VAL A 58 3.48 14.56 0.25
N ALA A 59 4.07 13.72 1.08
CA ALA A 59 4.70 14.11 2.34
C ALA A 59 5.97 13.28 2.63
N ALA A 60 6.75 13.76 3.57
CA ALA A 60 7.81 13.00 4.23
C ALA A 60 7.51 12.94 5.73
N ASP A 61 7.86 11.84 6.38
CA ASP A 61 7.68 11.70 7.84
C ASP A 61 8.69 12.54 8.64
N HIS A 62 9.81 12.93 8.03
CA HIS A 62 10.80 13.84 8.59
C HIS A 62 11.02 15.05 7.66
N SER A 63 12.10 15.05 6.89
CA SER A 63 12.43 16.14 5.97
C SER A 63 12.29 15.67 4.53
N PRO A 64 11.70 16.47 3.61
CA PRO A 64 11.61 16.11 2.20
C PRO A 64 12.94 16.27 1.45
N ALA A 65 14.05 16.60 2.11
CA ALA A 65 15.34 16.81 1.46
C ALA A 65 15.78 15.56 0.68
N GLY A 66 16.04 15.71 -0.61
CA GLY A 66 16.43 14.62 -1.52
C GLY A 66 15.28 13.72 -1.98
N MET A 67 14.04 13.96 -1.52
CA MET A 67 12.86 13.22 -1.98
C MET A 67 12.45 13.65 -3.38
N GLU A 68 12.11 12.68 -4.22
CA GLU A 68 11.50 12.94 -5.53
C GLU A 68 10.28 12.05 -5.71
N VAL A 69 9.11 12.69 -5.93
CA VAL A 69 7.85 11.98 -6.15
C VAL A 69 7.15 12.54 -7.37
N GLN A 70 6.89 11.67 -8.34
CA GLN A 70 6.18 12.01 -9.58
C GLN A 70 5.57 10.77 -10.22
N VAL A 71 4.84 10.94 -11.31
CA VAL A 71 4.34 9.84 -12.15
C VAL A 71 4.96 9.90 -13.53
N GLY A 72 5.24 8.75 -14.11
CA GLY A 72 5.82 8.64 -15.43
C GLY A 72 6.21 7.21 -15.78
N GLU A 73 6.71 7.02 -17.00
CA GLU A 73 7.25 5.74 -17.40
C GLU A 73 8.52 5.41 -16.61
N ALA A 74 8.60 4.20 -16.09
CA ALA A 74 9.76 3.67 -15.39
C ALA A 74 10.16 2.32 -15.98
N THR A 75 11.47 2.11 -16.15
CA THR A 75 12.03 0.87 -16.68
C THR A 75 12.78 0.15 -15.57
N CYS A 76 12.49 -1.16 -15.40
CA CYS A 76 13.20 -2.06 -14.50
C CYS A 76 13.54 -3.35 -15.27
N ASP A 77 14.83 -3.69 -15.38
CA ASP A 77 15.32 -4.84 -16.15
C ASP A 77 14.82 -4.83 -17.62
N GLY A 78 14.82 -3.62 -18.22
CA GLY A 78 14.37 -3.41 -19.59
C GLY A 78 12.84 -3.45 -19.81
N ASP A 79 12.04 -3.75 -18.80
CA ASP A 79 10.56 -3.71 -18.87
C ASP A 79 10.05 -2.34 -18.41
N SER A 80 9.33 -1.63 -19.30
CA SER A 80 8.83 -0.28 -19.07
C SER A 80 7.35 -0.28 -18.70
N ARG A 81 6.98 0.45 -17.65
CA ARG A 81 5.61 0.58 -17.14
C ARG A 81 5.30 2.00 -16.69
N MET A 82 4.04 2.39 -16.75
CA MET A 82 3.58 3.59 -16.05
C MET A 82 3.68 3.36 -14.54
N ALA A 83 4.28 4.32 -13.83
CA ALA A 83 4.61 4.12 -12.43
C ALA A 83 4.48 5.41 -11.61
N LEU A 84 4.25 5.22 -10.33
CA LEU A 84 4.50 6.23 -9.30
C LEU A 84 5.97 6.12 -8.89
N TRP A 85 6.77 7.13 -9.21
CA TRP A 85 8.14 7.27 -8.74
C TRP A 85 8.09 7.83 -7.32
N GLN A 86 8.81 7.19 -6.42
CA GLN A 86 8.79 7.59 -5.02
C GLN A 86 10.17 7.37 -4.40
N HIS A 87 11.12 8.22 -4.81
CA HIS A 87 12.45 8.24 -4.21
C HIS A 87 12.36 8.72 -2.76
N PRO A 88 12.85 7.92 -1.78
CA PRO A 88 12.80 8.30 -0.38
C PRO A 88 13.70 9.51 -0.08
N PRO A 89 13.39 10.29 0.97
CA PRO A 89 14.23 11.40 1.41
C PRO A 89 15.55 10.91 2.01
N VAL A 90 16.46 11.85 2.28
CA VAL A 90 17.75 11.57 2.95
C VAL A 90 17.55 10.89 4.29
N GLN A 91 16.47 11.22 5.00
CA GLN A 91 16.10 10.61 6.29
C GLN A 91 14.60 10.39 6.35
N GLY A 92 14.22 9.21 6.83
CA GLY A 92 12.83 8.81 6.99
C GLY A 92 12.21 8.27 5.69
N SER A 93 10.91 8.43 5.57
CA SER A 93 10.12 7.84 4.49
C SER A 93 9.47 8.91 3.63
N ALA A 94 9.34 8.63 2.33
CA ALA A 94 8.41 9.32 1.45
C ALA A 94 7.02 8.68 1.59
N ILE A 95 5.98 9.50 1.62
CA ILE A 95 4.59 9.08 1.76
C ILE A 95 3.78 9.69 0.64
N VAL A 96 3.03 8.86 -0.09
CA VAL A 96 2.03 9.30 -1.07
C VAL A 96 0.69 8.74 -0.64
N GLU A 97 -0.22 9.64 -0.25
CA GLU A 97 -1.51 9.30 0.31
C GLU A 97 -2.65 9.62 -0.66
N TYR A 98 -3.60 8.71 -0.78
CA TYR A 98 -4.82 8.87 -1.56
C TYR A 98 -6.05 8.65 -0.68
N GLN A 99 -7.07 9.48 -0.91
CA GLN A 99 -8.41 9.29 -0.38
C GLN A 99 -9.26 8.65 -1.48
N VAL A 100 -9.44 7.35 -1.42
CA VAL A 100 -10.12 6.58 -2.47
C VAL A 100 -11.58 6.37 -2.10
N PRO A 101 -12.54 7.01 -2.80
CA PRO A 101 -13.97 6.74 -2.59
C PRO A 101 -14.29 5.34 -3.12
N VAL A 102 -14.69 4.44 -2.23
CA VAL A 102 -15.10 3.08 -2.60
C VAL A 102 -16.63 3.05 -2.71
N PRO A 103 -17.20 2.77 -3.89
CA PRO A 103 -18.65 2.67 -4.05
C PRO A 103 -19.26 1.58 -3.16
N ALA A 104 -20.46 1.82 -2.64
CA ALA A 104 -21.13 0.91 -1.71
C ALA A 104 -21.46 -0.48 -2.31
N ASP A 105 -21.55 -0.55 -3.63
CA ASP A 105 -21.82 -1.75 -4.39
C ASP A 105 -20.56 -2.49 -4.85
N VAL A 106 -19.37 -2.05 -4.43
CA VAL A 106 -18.09 -2.70 -4.75
C VAL A 106 -17.67 -3.64 -3.61
N SER A 107 -17.27 -4.83 -3.97
CA SER A 107 -16.78 -5.88 -3.05
C SER A 107 -15.48 -6.49 -3.53
N LYS A 108 -14.89 -7.37 -2.72
CA LYS A 108 -13.68 -8.15 -3.03
C LYS A 108 -12.52 -7.27 -3.51
N LEU A 109 -12.30 -6.17 -2.82
CA LEU A 109 -11.25 -5.22 -3.13
C LEU A 109 -9.86 -5.86 -3.07
N ARG A 110 -9.05 -5.61 -4.10
CA ARG A 110 -7.67 -6.05 -4.19
C ARG A 110 -6.81 -4.88 -4.65
N LEU A 111 -5.68 -4.68 -4.01
CA LEU A 111 -4.65 -3.76 -4.48
C LEU A 111 -3.63 -4.56 -5.28
N ILE A 112 -3.47 -4.21 -6.55
CA ILE A 112 -2.56 -4.84 -7.51
C ILE A 112 -1.49 -3.81 -7.85
N PHE A 113 -0.23 -4.18 -7.78
CA PHE A 113 0.89 -3.30 -8.07
C PHE A 113 2.17 -4.11 -8.30
N SER A 114 3.17 -3.48 -8.87
CA SER A 114 4.54 -4.00 -8.83
C SER A 114 5.46 -3.03 -8.09
N THR A 115 6.54 -3.55 -7.51
CA THR A 115 7.62 -2.74 -6.94
C THR A 115 8.91 -2.96 -7.71
N GLY A 116 9.71 -1.91 -7.84
CA GLY A 116 10.98 -1.99 -8.54
C GLY A 116 11.93 -0.86 -8.15
N ILE A 117 13.18 -1.02 -8.60
CA ILE A 117 14.16 0.07 -8.61
C ILE A 117 14.51 0.32 -10.07
N ARG A 118 14.41 1.58 -10.50
CA ARG A 118 14.61 1.95 -11.91
C ARG A 118 16.00 1.64 -12.39
N ASP A 119 16.08 1.25 -13.66
CA ASP A 119 17.33 1.15 -14.40
C ASP A 119 18.08 2.50 -14.41
N GLY A 120 19.41 2.43 -14.50
CA GLY A 120 20.28 3.61 -14.43
C GLY A 120 20.62 4.07 -13.02
N SER A 121 20.01 3.53 -11.98
CA SER A 121 20.51 3.71 -10.62
C SER A 121 21.77 2.85 -10.40
N GLU A 122 22.72 3.39 -9.63
CA GLU A 122 23.95 2.66 -9.26
C GLU A 122 23.71 1.97 -7.90
N LEU A 123 22.94 0.88 -7.89
CA LEU A 123 22.72 0.11 -6.67
C LEU A 123 24.06 -0.45 -6.17
N ALA A 124 24.62 0.20 -5.17
CA ALA A 124 25.77 -0.34 -4.46
C ALA A 124 25.36 -1.62 -3.70
N THR A 125 26.32 -2.50 -3.49
CA THR A 125 26.11 -3.71 -2.69
C THR A 125 25.58 -3.32 -1.30
N GLY A 126 24.37 -3.79 -0.97
CA GLY A 126 23.72 -3.53 0.30
C GLY A 126 22.70 -2.38 0.31
N ASN A 127 22.49 -1.66 -0.77
CA ASN A 127 21.39 -0.71 -0.86
C ASN A 127 20.06 -1.48 -0.94
N VAL A 128 19.18 -1.16 -0.01
CA VAL A 128 17.85 -1.79 0.10
C VAL A 128 16.82 -0.69 0.29
N VAL A 129 15.75 -0.75 -0.48
CA VAL A 129 14.59 0.13 -0.30
C VAL A 129 13.46 -0.66 0.31
N ALA A 130 12.90 -0.16 1.40
CA ALA A 130 11.67 -0.70 1.96
C ALA A 130 10.47 -0.06 1.30
N PHE A 131 9.50 -0.90 0.96
CA PHE A 131 8.19 -0.54 0.43
C PHE A 131 7.12 -0.98 1.43
N ARG A 132 6.17 -0.09 1.74
CA ARG A 132 5.09 -0.39 2.69
C ARG A 132 3.78 0.18 2.15
N ILE A 133 2.69 -0.50 2.41
CA ILE A 133 1.33 -0.01 2.14
C ILE A 133 0.55 0.01 3.44
N PHE A 134 -0.05 1.18 3.71
CA PHE A 134 -1.00 1.35 4.80
C PHE A 134 -2.38 1.65 4.23
N VAL A 135 -3.40 1.15 4.89
CA VAL A 135 -4.79 1.44 4.61
C VAL A 135 -5.48 1.77 5.92
N ASN A 136 -6.03 2.98 6.03
CA ASN A 136 -6.66 3.49 7.26
C ASN A 136 -5.75 3.28 8.49
N ASP A 137 -4.46 3.64 8.37
CA ASP A 137 -3.39 3.50 9.37
C ASP A 137 -2.89 2.06 9.63
N TRP A 138 -3.52 1.05 9.05
CA TRP A 138 -3.05 -0.32 9.18
C TRP A 138 -2.02 -0.66 8.11
N ARG A 139 -0.87 -1.20 8.52
CA ARG A 139 0.12 -1.72 7.59
C ARG A 139 -0.38 -3.03 6.97
N MET A 140 -0.86 -2.95 5.74
CA MET A 140 -1.40 -4.10 5.01
C MET A 140 -0.32 -4.97 4.38
N TRP A 141 0.81 -4.34 4.00
CA TRP A 141 1.87 -5.04 3.32
C TRP A 141 3.21 -4.33 3.49
N SER A 142 4.30 -5.09 3.43
CA SER A 142 5.66 -4.57 3.35
C SER A 142 6.59 -5.56 2.69
N ASP A 143 7.55 -5.05 1.93
CA ASP A 143 8.64 -5.81 1.30
C ASP A 143 9.86 -4.91 1.11
N THR A 144 10.97 -5.51 0.68
CA THR A 144 12.20 -4.78 0.34
C THR A 144 12.65 -5.13 -1.06
N GLN A 145 13.28 -4.15 -1.74
CA GLN A 145 13.88 -4.32 -3.05
C GLN A 145 15.35 -3.89 -3.02
N HIS A 146 16.18 -4.61 -3.79
CA HIS A 146 17.61 -4.35 -3.96
C HIS A 146 18.10 -4.64 -5.40
N ALA A 147 17.16 -4.77 -6.34
CA ALA A 147 17.47 -5.13 -7.73
C ALA A 147 16.62 -4.33 -8.73
N HIS A 148 17.17 -4.09 -9.91
CA HIS A 148 16.51 -3.47 -11.06
C HIS A 148 15.54 -4.45 -11.72
N ARG A 149 14.45 -4.81 -11.05
CA ARG A 149 13.43 -5.70 -11.61
C ARG A 149 12.08 -5.39 -11.01
N TRP A 150 11.03 -5.64 -11.77
CA TRP A 150 9.68 -5.62 -11.26
C TRP A 150 9.38 -6.86 -10.42
N LYS A 151 8.68 -6.68 -9.34
CA LYS A 151 8.12 -7.75 -8.51
C LYS A 151 6.63 -7.49 -8.32
N GLU A 152 5.83 -8.43 -8.82
CA GLU A 152 4.36 -8.34 -8.80
C GLU A 152 3.80 -8.62 -7.41
N HIS A 153 2.75 -7.90 -7.06
CA HIS A 153 2.05 -8.06 -5.80
C HIS A 153 0.55 -7.93 -5.99
N GLU A 154 -0.18 -8.71 -5.23
CA GLU A 154 -1.62 -8.60 -5.07
C GLU A 154 -1.94 -8.78 -3.60
N ILE A 155 -2.63 -7.81 -3.00
CA ILE A 155 -3.08 -7.86 -1.62
C ILE A 155 -4.58 -7.66 -1.53
N LEU A 156 -5.21 -8.48 -0.71
CA LEU A 156 -6.62 -8.33 -0.42
C LEU A 156 -6.82 -7.17 0.53
N MET A 157 -7.80 -6.34 0.22
CA MET A 157 -8.14 -5.17 1.03
C MET A 157 -9.34 -5.48 1.94
N PRO A 158 -9.40 -4.92 3.15
CA PRO A 158 -10.61 -4.98 3.93
C PRO A 158 -11.77 -4.38 3.13
N ALA A 159 -12.95 -4.97 3.24
CA ALA A 159 -14.13 -4.42 2.61
C ALA A 159 -14.50 -3.10 3.29
N LEU A 160 -14.52 -2.02 2.50
CA LEU A 160 -14.91 -0.68 2.95
C LEU A 160 -15.99 -0.12 2.01
N PRO A 161 -17.08 -0.88 1.75
CA PRO A 161 -18.11 -0.43 0.83
C PRO A 161 -18.77 0.85 1.35
N GLY A 162 -18.79 1.87 0.50
CA GLY A 162 -19.39 3.16 0.83
C GLY A 162 -18.53 4.08 1.68
N ASP A 163 -17.29 3.71 1.99
CA ASP A 163 -16.34 4.51 2.75
C ASP A 163 -15.21 5.05 1.87
N VAL A 164 -14.49 6.02 2.41
CA VAL A 164 -13.24 6.51 1.83
C VAL A 164 -12.09 5.70 2.41
N ALA A 165 -11.39 4.96 1.56
CA ALA A 165 -10.17 4.26 1.95
C ALA A 165 -8.97 5.22 1.85
N ARG A 166 -8.29 5.46 2.97
CA ARG A 166 -7.01 6.17 2.98
C ARG A 166 -5.89 5.19 2.66
N VAL A 167 -5.34 5.26 1.46
CA VAL A 167 -4.27 4.37 0.98
C VAL A 167 -2.96 5.14 0.94
N GLN A 168 -1.94 4.65 1.62
CA GLN A 168 -0.60 5.25 1.65
C GLN A 168 0.42 4.29 1.03
N PHE A 169 1.14 4.79 0.04
CA PHE A 169 2.36 4.18 -0.48
C PHE A 169 3.54 4.82 0.23
N VAL A 170 4.41 4.01 0.81
CA VAL A 170 5.54 4.48 1.63
C VAL A 170 6.82 3.82 1.17
N THR A 171 7.86 4.63 0.90
CA THR A 171 9.21 4.15 0.61
C THR A 171 10.22 4.72 1.57
N ASP A 172 11.23 3.92 1.93
CA ASP A 172 12.26 4.27 2.91
C ASP A 172 13.61 3.68 2.47
N GLY A 173 14.63 4.51 2.42
CA GLY A 173 15.98 4.11 2.03
C GLY A 173 16.76 3.37 3.12
N LEU A 174 16.15 3.13 4.29
CA LEU A 174 16.76 2.40 5.42
C LEU A 174 18.14 2.94 5.83
N GLY A 175 18.30 4.27 5.81
CA GLY A 175 19.54 4.95 6.16
C GLY A 175 20.47 5.22 4.97
N ASN A 176 20.16 4.73 3.78
CA ASN A 176 20.85 5.09 2.54
C ASN A 176 19.85 5.40 1.42
N HIS A 177 19.61 6.70 1.18
CA HIS A 177 18.70 7.15 0.12
C HIS A 177 19.37 7.20 -1.27
N GLN A 178 20.70 7.15 -1.35
CA GLN A 178 21.42 7.28 -2.62
C GLN A 178 21.03 6.13 -3.55
N TRP A 179 20.69 6.48 -4.80
CA TRP A 179 20.27 5.51 -5.82
C TRP A 179 19.02 4.66 -5.48
N ALA A 180 18.30 5.03 -4.44
CA ALA A 180 17.04 4.38 -4.04
C ALA A 180 15.88 4.82 -4.97
N TRP A 181 16.03 4.62 -6.29
CA TRP A 181 15.06 5.06 -7.32
C TRP A 181 13.83 4.15 -7.36
N ALA A 182 13.13 4.14 -6.23
CA ALA A 182 11.97 3.31 -5.98
C ALA A 182 10.78 3.69 -6.87
N VAL A 183 10.09 2.67 -7.38
CA VAL A 183 8.91 2.84 -8.23
C VAL A 183 7.83 1.80 -7.89
N TRP A 184 6.57 2.24 -7.97
CA TRP A 184 5.38 1.40 -7.90
C TRP A 184 4.78 1.33 -9.30
N GLY A 185 4.87 0.18 -9.96
CA GLY A 185 4.37 -0.01 -11.32
C GLY A 185 2.89 -0.30 -11.32
N GLU A 186 2.13 0.43 -12.12
CA GLU A 186 0.69 0.26 -12.37
C GLU A 186 -0.16 -0.01 -11.12
N PRO A 187 0.03 0.75 -10.02
CA PRO A 187 -0.71 0.53 -8.80
C PRO A 187 -2.19 0.85 -9.00
N ARG A 188 -3.07 -0.13 -8.70
CA ARG A 188 -4.51 0.01 -8.86
C ARG A 188 -5.28 -0.76 -7.80
N LEU A 189 -6.35 -0.17 -7.32
CA LEU A 189 -7.34 -0.84 -6.49
C LEU A 189 -8.44 -1.36 -7.42
N VAL A 190 -8.76 -2.64 -7.35
CA VAL A 190 -9.79 -3.28 -8.17
C VAL A 190 -10.82 -3.98 -7.30
N GLY A 191 -12.03 -4.06 -7.76
CA GLY A 191 -13.13 -4.74 -7.08
C GLY A 191 -14.22 -5.21 -8.04
N GLU A 192 -15.19 -5.90 -7.48
CA GLU A 192 -16.37 -6.38 -8.20
C GLU A 192 -17.58 -5.53 -7.84
N VAL A 193 -18.28 -5.03 -8.83
CA VAL A 193 -19.60 -4.40 -8.62
C VAL A 193 -20.63 -5.49 -8.37
N ILE A 194 -21.36 -5.40 -7.26
CA ILE A 194 -22.46 -6.29 -6.92
C ILE A 194 -23.71 -5.73 -7.61
N GLY A 195 -24.26 -6.47 -8.53
CA GLY A 195 -25.50 -6.11 -9.23
C GLY A 195 -26.75 -6.44 -8.40
#